data_48fa5da0b0a537003efa17c4f5c359a2
#
_entry.id   48fa5da0b0a537003efa17c4f5c359a2
#
_cell.length_a   1.000
_cell.length_b   1.000
_cell.length_c   1.000
_cell.angle_alpha   90.00
_cell.angle_beta   90.00
_cell.angle_gamma   90.00
#
_symmetry.space_group_name_H-M   'P 1'
#
loop_
_entity.id
_entity.type
_entity.pdbx_description
1 polymer ?
#
loop_
_entity_poly.entity_id
_entity_poly.type
_entity_poly.pdbx_seq_one_letter_code
_entity_poly.pdbx_strand_id
1 'polypeptide(L)'
;MREKGNTKVVELASGENYPDALSMTSMAIKDKAPILLTKKDSIPMYTKKALAEWDIETVKIAGLHKAISKEVEKQIDEGFSIAKGNKIDSNIYDGALSVLRYGGANRYETSTVIAAATHPKSSIVVYATGENFPDALVAGNYAGRKKAPVLLVNRDSLPSVIKEYNENSNIRKIVVIGGVNAISDYVFDLILND
;
A
#
# COMPACT_ATOMS: atom_id res chain seq x y z
N MET A 1 21.26 -16.68 1.70
CA MET A 1 21.41 -15.40 2.43
C MET A 1 20.88 -14.31 1.52
N ARG A 2 19.78 -13.64 1.85
CA ARG A 2 19.40 -12.42 1.14
C ARG A 2 20.37 -11.33 1.59
N GLU A 3 21.01 -10.67 0.64
CA GLU A 3 21.77 -9.46 0.92
C GLU A 3 20.86 -8.51 1.71
N LYS A 4 21.37 -7.94 2.79
CA LYS A 4 20.69 -6.88 3.53
C LYS A 4 20.40 -5.78 2.51
N GLY A 5 19.15 -5.71 2.05
CA GLY A 5 18.73 -4.63 1.17
C GLY A 5 18.95 -3.32 1.91
N ASN A 6 19.53 -2.36 1.25
CA ASN A 6 19.83 -1.01 1.77
C ASN A 6 18.54 -0.17 1.91
N THR A 7 17.39 -0.83 2.12
CA THR A 7 16.13 -0.11 2.28
C THR A 7 15.92 0.23 3.75
N LYS A 8 15.64 1.49 3.99
CA LYS A 8 15.27 2.02 5.30
C LYS A 8 13.76 2.12 5.49
N VAL A 9 13.02 1.68 4.47
CA VAL A 9 11.57 1.70 4.45
C VAL A 9 11.03 0.28 4.37
N VAL A 10 10.01 -0.01 5.16
CA VAL A 10 9.21 -1.24 5.07
C VAL A 10 7.76 -0.85 4.88
N GLU A 11 7.07 -1.57 4.04
CA GLU A 11 5.64 -1.45 3.86
C GLU A 11 4.94 -2.60 4.57
N LEU A 12 3.90 -2.28 5.35
CA LEU A 12 3.16 -3.23 6.16
C LEU A 12 1.71 -3.27 5.70
N ALA A 13 1.25 -4.45 5.33
CA ALA A 13 -0.11 -4.67 4.89
C ALA A 13 -0.76 -5.86 5.63
N SER A 14 -2.09 -5.90 5.63
CA SER A 14 -2.82 -7.04 6.18
C SER A 14 -2.54 -8.31 5.38
N GLY A 15 -2.15 -9.40 6.07
CA GLY A 15 -2.07 -10.73 5.50
C GLY A 15 -3.41 -11.46 5.48
N GLU A 16 -4.45 -10.88 6.10
CA GLU A 16 -5.79 -11.46 6.19
C GLU A 16 -6.72 -10.88 5.11
N ASN A 17 -6.35 -9.74 4.52
CA ASN A 17 -7.11 -9.08 3.47
C ASN A 17 -6.17 -8.41 2.44
N TYR A 18 -6.13 -8.92 1.24
CA TYR A 18 -5.15 -8.60 0.21
C TYR A 18 -5.28 -7.22 -0.50
N PRO A 19 -6.44 -6.56 -0.62
CA PRO A 19 -6.57 -5.37 -1.47
C PRO A 19 -5.63 -4.22 -1.09
N ASP A 20 -5.42 -4.00 0.21
CA ASP A 20 -4.52 -2.94 0.68
C ASP A 20 -3.06 -3.24 0.30
N ALA A 21 -2.63 -4.52 0.40
CA ALA A 21 -1.30 -4.96 -0.03
C ALA A 21 -1.09 -4.78 -1.54
N LEU A 22 -2.14 -5.03 -2.34
CA LEU A 22 -2.08 -4.87 -3.80
C LEU A 22 -1.95 -3.40 -4.21
N SER A 23 -2.73 -2.51 -3.59
CA SER A 23 -2.64 -1.07 -3.80
C SER A 23 -1.25 -0.52 -3.45
N MET A 24 -0.62 -1.08 -2.41
CA MET A 24 0.70 -0.68 -1.92
C MET A 24 1.86 -1.13 -2.82
N THR A 25 1.65 -2.09 -3.71
CA THR A 25 2.74 -2.67 -4.53
C THR A 25 3.49 -1.63 -5.36
N SER A 26 2.80 -0.66 -5.96
CA SER A 26 3.47 0.40 -6.74
C SER A 26 4.29 1.35 -5.87
N MET A 27 3.85 1.60 -4.63
CA MET A 27 4.59 2.37 -3.61
C MET A 27 5.84 1.60 -3.20
N ALA A 28 5.72 0.31 -2.89
CA ALA A 28 6.82 -0.55 -2.52
C ALA A 28 7.93 -0.60 -3.58
N ILE A 29 7.55 -0.69 -4.85
CA ILE A 29 8.51 -0.67 -5.96
C ILE A 29 9.22 0.69 -6.05
N LYS A 30 8.48 1.81 -5.91
CA LYS A 30 9.05 3.16 -5.89
C LYS A 30 10.06 3.35 -4.78
N ASP A 31 9.71 2.89 -3.58
CA ASP A 31 10.54 3.05 -2.38
C ASP A 31 11.63 1.97 -2.28
N LYS A 32 11.63 1.00 -3.19
CA LYS A 32 12.49 -0.20 -3.15
C LYS A 32 12.34 -0.94 -1.82
N ALA A 33 11.15 -0.92 -1.26
CA ALA A 33 10.80 -1.44 0.04
C ALA A 33 10.15 -2.83 -0.08
N PRO A 34 10.40 -3.75 0.83
CA PRO A 34 9.64 -4.98 0.94
C PRO A 34 8.24 -4.70 1.54
N ILE A 35 7.24 -5.46 1.09
CA ILE A 35 5.95 -5.53 1.76
C ILE A 35 6.00 -6.67 2.77
N LEU A 36 5.83 -6.38 4.04
CA LEU A 36 5.67 -7.35 5.10
C LEU A 36 4.20 -7.49 5.47
N LEU A 37 3.81 -8.70 5.84
CA LEU A 37 2.42 -8.98 6.20
C LEU A 37 2.27 -9.04 7.73
N THR A 38 1.13 -8.53 8.20
CA THR A 38 0.73 -8.58 9.61
C THR A 38 -0.70 -9.08 9.76
N LYS A 39 -1.04 -9.57 10.95
CA LYS A 39 -2.43 -9.77 11.34
C LYS A 39 -3.04 -8.45 11.79
N LYS A 40 -4.36 -8.42 11.96
CA LYS A 40 -5.07 -7.22 12.40
C LYS A 40 -4.53 -6.65 13.71
N ASP A 41 -4.33 -7.49 14.73
CA ASP A 41 -4.00 -7.05 16.09
C ASP A 41 -2.62 -7.52 16.57
N SER A 42 -1.84 -8.20 15.73
CA SER A 42 -0.52 -8.72 16.13
C SER A 42 0.43 -8.88 14.96
N ILE A 43 1.70 -8.58 15.19
CA ILE A 43 2.77 -8.76 14.22
C ILE A 43 3.30 -10.20 14.31
N PRO A 44 3.29 -10.97 13.19
CA PRO A 44 3.88 -12.30 13.16
C PRO A 44 5.37 -12.30 13.53
N MET A 45 5.86 -13.37 14.13
CA MET A 45 7.25 -13.49 14.60
C MET A 45 8.28 -13.16 13.51
N TYR A 46 8.09 -13.65 12.29
CA TYR A 46 9.03 -13.38 11.19
C TYR A 46 9.03 -11.91 10.75
N THR A 47 7.88 -11.25 10.80
CA THR A 47 7.76 -9.81 10.54
C THR A 47 8.43 -9.01 11.64
N LYS A 48 8.23 -9.37 12.92
CA LYS A 48 8.95 -8.76 14.06
C LYS A 48 10.46 -8.91 13.91
N LYS A 49 10.92 -10.11 13.55
CA LYS A 49 12.34 -10.37 13.33
C LYS A 49 12.91 -9.51 12.20
N ALA A 50 12.21 -9.39 11.08
CA ALA A 50 12.64 -8.54 9.97
C ALA A 50 12.74 -7.07 10.37
N LEU A 51 11.74 -6.54 11.10
CA LEU A 51 11.75 -5.16 11.60
C LEU A 51 12.89 -4.92 12.59
N ALA A 52 13.24 -5.89 13.45
CA ALA A 52 14.31 -5.77 14.42
C ALA A 52 15.71 -5.89 13.79
N GLU A 53 15.89 -6.74 12.79
CA GLU A 53 17.21 -7.01 12.19
C GLU A 53 17.58 -6.06 11.05
N TRP A 54 16.59 -5.42 10.44
CA TRP A 54 16.82 -4.47 9.36
C TRP A 54 16.95 -3.06 9.94
N ASP A 55 17.79 -2.24 9.33
CA ASP A 55 17.97 -0.83 9.74
C ASP A 55 16.85 0.05 9.18
N ILE A 56 15.63 -0.18 9.71
CA ILE A 56 14.41 0.50 9.26
C ILE A 56 14.26 1.86 9.94
N GLU A 57 13.95 2.87 9.18
CA GLU A 57 13.67 4.23 9.65
C GLU A 57 12.17 4.58 9.47
N THR A 58 11.50 3.93 8.51
CA THR A 58 10.09 4.22 8.20
C THR A 58 9.31 2.94 7.98
N VAL A 59 8.16 2.84 8.64
CA VAL A 59 7.13 1.83 8.37
C VAL A 59 5.91 2.52 7.77
N LYS A 60 5.51 2.12 6.56
CA LYS A 60 4.31 2.58 5.89
C LYS A 60 3.23 1.51 5.99
N ILE A 61 2.09 1.85 6.56
CA ILE A 61 0.97 0.93 6.80
C ILE A 61 -0.13 1.18 5.79
N ALA A 62 -0.59 0.13 5.09
CA ALA A 62 -1.76 0.18 4.23
C ALA A 62 -3.04 -0.18 5.00
N GLY A 63 -4.09 0.63 4.81
CA GLY A 63 -5.39 0.45 5.43
C GLY A 63 -5.56 1.15 6.78
N LEU A 64 -6.81 1.35 7.19
CA LEU A 64 -7.17 1.95 8.48
C LEU A 64 -7.15 0.91 9.62
N HIS A 65 -7.50 1.35 10.83
CA HIS A 65 -7.45 0.55 12.05
C HIS A 65 -8.37 -0.69 12.04
N LYS A 66 -9.32 -0.78 11.11
CA LYS A 66 -10.13 -1.98 10.88
C LYS A 66 -9.31 -3.11 10.22
N ALA A 67 -8.34 -2.75 9.38
CA ALA A 67 -7.45 -3.71 8.71
C ALA A 67 -6.21 -4.04 9.58
N ILE A 68 -5.58 -3.02 10.14
CA ILE A 68 -4.40 -3.14 11.02
C ILE A 68 -4.59 -2.18 12.18
N SER A 69 -4.79 -2.70 13.38
CA SER A 69 -5.17 -1.92 14.56
C SER A 69 -4.01 -1.07 15.11
N LYS A 70 -4.35 -0.17 16.03
CA LYS A 70 -3.36 0.63 16.79
C LYS A 70 -2.43 -0.24 17.65
N GLU A 71 -2.88 -1.43 18.03
CA GLU A 71 -2.04 -2.36 18.77
C GLU A 71 -0.80 -2.82 17.99
N VAL A 72 -0.94 -2.93 16.64
CA VAL A 72 0.21 -3.21 15.77
C VAL A 72 1.19 -2.03 15.74
N GLU A 73 0.70 -0.79 15.67
CA GLU A 73 1.56 0.40 15.77
C GLU A 73 2.34 0.41 17.07
N LYS A 74 1.65 0.15 18.19
CA LYS A 74 2.29 0.04 19.51
C LYS A 74 3.35 -1.06 19.56
N GLN A 75 3.07 -2.24 19.00
CA GLN A 75 4.06 -3.33 18.92
C GLN A 75 5.28 -2.95 18.05
N ILE A 76 5.10 -2.12 17.02
CA ILE A 76 6.21 -1.60 16.21
C ILE A 76 7.08 -0.69 17.07
N ASP A 77 6.49 0.27 17.76
CA ASP A 77 7.20 1.23 18.61
C ASP A 77 7.97 0.52 19.75
N GLU A 78 7.32 -0.39 20.46
CA GLU A 78 7.91 -1.16 21.55
C GLU A 78 9.04 -2.08 21.05
N GLY A 79 8.79 -2.82 19.96
CA GLY A 79 9.76 -3.75 19.39
C GLY A 79 11.01 -3.07 18.85
N PHE A 80 10.87 -1.87 18.31
CA PHE A 80 11.99 -1.10 17.77
C PHE A 80 12.86 -0.50 18.88
N SER A 81 12.26 -0.03 19.96
CA SER A 81 12.96 0.48 21.13
C SER A 81 13.83 -0.60 21.80
N ILE A 82 13.35 -1.85 21.83
CA ILE A 82 14.09 -2.98 22.38
C ILE A 82 15.26 -3.39 21.47
N ALA A 83 15.05 -3.42 20.15
CA ALA A 83 16.07 -3.89 19.19
C ALA A 83 17.29 -2.96 19.09
N LYS A 84 17.10 -1.65 19.29
CA LYS A 84 18.20 -0.66 19.31
C LYS A 84 18.91 -0.53 20.64
N GLY A 85 18.54 -1.34 21.64
CA GLY A 85 19.21 -1.33 22.96
C GLY A 85 18.92 -0.09 23.79
N ASN A 86 17.99 0.72 23.40
CA ASN A 86 17.61 1.91 24.13
C ASN A 86 16.70 1.52 25.29
N LYS A 87 17.21 1.55 26.48
CA LYS A 87 16.39 1.81 27.68
C LYS A 87 15.67 3.12 27.39
N ILE A 88 14.34 3.10 27.58
CA ILE A 88 13.47 4.27 27.43
C ILE A 88 14.02 5.40 28.31
N ASP A 89 14.90 6.20 27.79
CA ASP A 89 15.15 7.53 28.32
C ASP A 89 14.34 8.49 27.45
N SER A 90 13.26 8.98 28.01
CA SER A 90 12.20 9.73 27.33
C SER A 90 12.63 11.08 26.71
N ASN A 91 13.93 11.36 26.68
CA ASN A 91 14.50 12.65 26.32
C ASN A 91 15.48 12.63 25.11
N ILE A 92 15.71 11.49 24.45
CA ILE A 92 16.58 11.43 23.27
C ILE A 92 15.87 10.72 22.12
N TYR A 93 14.99 11.42 21.44
CA TYR A 93 14.45 11.07 20.13
C TYR A 93 15.47 11.45 19.05
N ASP A 94 16.60 10.77 19.01
CA ASP A 94 17.49 10.82 17.85
C ASP A 94 17.32 9.52 17.06
N GLY A 95 16.53 9.59 15.99
CA GLY A 95 16.24 8.47 15.09
C GLY A 95 14.95 7.71 15.39
N ALA A 96 13.87 8.39 15.77
CA ALA A 96 12.55 7.78 15.94
C ALA A 96 12.07 7.13 14.63
N LEU A 97 11.58 5.89 14.75
CA LEU A 97 10.90 5.19 13.64
C LEU A 97 9.68 6.00 13.21
N SER A 98 9.64 6.38 11.94
CA SER A 98 8.47 7.05 11.39
C SER A 98 7.41 6.03 10.98
N VAL A 99 6.22 6.10 11.57
CA VAL A 99 5.07 5.27 11.16
C VAL A 99 4.10 6.14 10.37
N LEU A 100 3.88 5.80 9.11
CA LEU A 100 2.97 6.49 8.22
C LEU A 100 1.83 5.56 7.82
N ARG A 101 0.59 6.04 7.85
CA ARG A 101 -0.58 5.23 7.49
C ARG A 101 -1.28 5.81 6.27
N TYR A 102 -1.57 4.92 5.32
CA TYR A 102 -2.30 5.21 4.08
C TYR A 102 -3.54 4.32 4.02
N GLY A 103 -4.73 4.88 4.15
CA GLY A 103 -5.96 4.09 4.15
C GLY A 103 -7.22 4.92 4.03
N GLY A 104 -8.28 4.29 3.57
CA GLY A 104 -9.63 4.81 3.47
C GLY A 104 -10.64 3.85 4.10
N ALA A 105 -11.91 4.21 4.10
CA ALA A 105 -12.99 3.42 4.69
C ALA A 105 -13.19 2.06 3.98
N ASN A 106 -12.74 1.96 2.74
CA ASN A 106 -12.79 0.76 1.91
C ASN A 106 -11.54 0.66 1.01
N ARG A 107 -11.41 -0.45 0.28
CA ARG A 107 -10.27 -0.73 -0.62
C ARG A 107 -10.10 0.30 -1.75
N TYR A 108 -11.19 0.87 -2.22
CA TYR A 108 -11.18 1.85 -3.30
C TYR A 108 -10.59 3.18 -2.82
N GLU A 109 -11.06 3.67 -1.66
CA GLU A 109 -10.48 4.84 -1.01
C GLU A 109 -9.02 4.61 -0.60
N THR A 110 -8.68 3.43 -0.05
CA THR A 110 -7.29 3.09 0.25
C THR A 110 -6.42 3.18 -1.01
N SER A 111 -6.91 2.69 -2.15
CA SER A 111 -6.14 2.75 -3.40
C SER A 111 -5.92 4.19 -3.89
N THR A 112 -6.90 5.09 -3.76
CA THR A 112 -6.74 6.51 -4.13
C THR A 112 -5.80 7.26 -3.20
N VAL A 113 -5.88 7.01 -1.88
CA VAL A 113 -4.95 7.60 -0.91
C VAL A 113 -3.51 7.21 -1.20
N ILE A 114 -3.26 5.91 -1.45
CA ILE A 114 -1.94 5.42 -1.82
C ILE A 114 -1.49 6.00 -3.17
N ALA A 115 -2.37 6.05 -4.16
CA ALA A 115 -2.09 6.62 -5.48
C ALA A 115 -1.65 8.08 -5.39
N ALA A 116 -2.41 8.91 -4.68
CA ALA A 116 -2.11 10.32 -4.47
C ALA A 116 -0.78 10.54 -3.74
N ALA A 117 -0.48 9.73 -2.72
CA ALA A 117 0.77 9.82 -1.96
C ALA A 117 1.98 9.33 -2.77
N THR A 118 1.78 8.33 -3.63
CA THR A 118 2.89 7.68 -4.33
C THR A 118 3.24 8.37 -5.64
N HIS A 119 2.25 8.65 -6.46
CA HIS A 119 2.42 9.16 -7.83
C HIS A 119 1.51 10.34 -8.15
N PRO A 120 1.55 11.46 -7.38
CA PRO A 120 0.61 12.57 -7.48
C PRO A 120 0.62 13.30 -8.83
N LYS A 121 1.67 13.10 -9.63
CA LYS A 121 1.84 13.73 -10.95
C LYS A 121 1.89 12.72 -12.09
N SER A 122 1.46 11.49 -11.86
CA SER A 122 1.46 10.48 -12.92
C SER A 122 0.40 10.82 -13.96
N SER A 123 0.81 10.77 -15.22
CA SER A 123 -0.12 10.84 -16.36
C SER A 123 -0.60 9.45 -16.80
N ILE A 124 -0.18 8.39 -16.10
CA ILE A 124 -0.58 7.01 -16.36
C ILE A 124 -1.28 6.50 -15.10
N VAL A 125 -2.42 5.84 -15.28
CA VAL A 125 -3.13 5.13 -14.19
C VAL A 125 -3.39 3.70 -14.62
N VAL A 126 -3.24 2.78 -13.68
CA VAL A 126 -3.52 1.36 -13.87
C VAL A 126 -4.74 0.98 -13.04
N TYR A 127 -5.76 0.45 -13.69
CA TYR A 127 -6.98 -0.04 -13.05
C TYR A 127 -6.96 -1.56 -12.96
N ALA A 128 -7.42 -2.08 -11.83
CA ALA A 128 -7.64 -3.51 -11.64
C ALA A 128 -8.86 -3.73 -10.74
N THR A 129 -9.46 -4.92 -10.81
CA THR A 129 -10.55 -5.24 -9.89
C THR A 129 -10.07 -5.33 -8.45
N GLY A 130 -10.83 -4.73 -7.53
CA GLY A 130 -10.61 -4.90 -6.09
C GLY A 130 -11.23 -6.17 -5.51
N GLU A 131 -11.92 -6.98 -6.32
CA GLU A 131 -12.68 -8.15 -5.86
C GLU A 131 -11.91 -9.46 -5.98
N ASN A 132 -10.92 -9.51 -6.89
CA ASN A 132 -10.11 -10.69 -7.12
C ASN A 132 -8.62 -10.32 -7.18
N PHE A 133 -7.75 -11.13 -6.55
CA PHE A 133 -6.36 -10.74 -6.35
C PHE A 133 -5.41 -10.94 -7.55
N PRO A 134 -5.59 -11.90 -8.47
CA PRO A 134 -4.59 -12.18 -9.50
C PRO A 134 -4.31 -10.99 -10.42
N ASP A 135 -5.35 -10.34 -10.93
CA ASP A 135 -5.22 -9.20 -11.83
C ASP A 135 -4.60 -7.99 -11.12
N ALA A 136 -5.01 -7.72 -9.87
CA ALA A 136 -4.47 -6.62 -9.09
C ALA A 136 -2.99 -6.85 -8.71
N LEU A 137 -2.56 -8.10 -8.51
CA LEU A 137 -1.15 -8.43 -8.29
C LEU A 137 -0.28 -8.12 -9.52
N VAL A 138 -0.78 -8.45 -10.70
CA VAL A 138 -0.11 -8.11 -11.98
C VAL A 138 -0.10 -6.60 -12.18
N ALA A 139 -1.24 -5.94 -11.89
CA ALA A 139 -1.41 -4.49 -12.00
C ALA A 139 -0.39 -3.74 -11.14
N GLY A 140 -0.17 -4.15 -9.88
CA GLY A 140 0.80 -3.53 -8.98
C GLY A 140 2.22 -3.58 -9.53
N ASN A 141 2.64 -4.74 -10.04
CA ASN A 141 3.97 -4.90 -10.64
C ASN A 141 4.14 -4.07 -11.93
N TYR A 142 3.13 -4.06 -12.79
CA TYR A 142 3.13 -3.26 -14.02
C TYR A 142 3.19 -1.77 -13.69
N ALA A 143 2.31 -1.31 -12.80
CA ALA A 143 2.23 0.09 -12.37
C ALA A 143 3.54 0.58 -11.77
N GLY A 144 4.16 -0.19 -10.87
CA GLY A 144 5.44 0.16 -10.26
C GLY A 144 6.55 0.37 -11.30
N ARG A 145 6.63 -0.50 -12.31
CA ARG A 145 7.59 -0.36 -13.43
C ARG A 145 7.31 0.87 -14.29
N LYS A 146 6.07 1.30 -14.40
CA LYS A 146 5.64 2.48 -15.16
C LYS A 146 5.63 3.76 -14.33
N LYS A 147 5.98 3.69 -13.05
CA LYS A 147 5.88 4.80 -12.08
C LYS A 147 4.45 5.37 -12.05
N ALA A 148 3.48 4.49 -12.04
CA ALA A 148 2.06 4.78 -12.08
C ALA A 148 1.36 4.25 -10.83
N PRO A 149 0.27 4.86 -10.38
CA PRO A 149 -0.58 4.32 -9.32
C PRO A 149 -1.44 3.16 -9.82
N VAL A 150 -1.89 2.34 -8.87
CA VAL A 150 -2.96 1.36 -9.06
C VAL A 150 -4.22 1.89 -8.41
N LEU A 151 -5.31 1.94 -9.15
CA LEU A 151 -6.65 2.19 -8.65
C LEU A 151 -7.48 0.91 -8.70
N LEU A 152 -8.09 0.58 -7.59
CA LEU A 152 -8.99 -0.57 -7.53
C LEU A 152 -10.41 -0.14 -7.89
N VAL A 153 -11.09 -0.94 -8.68
CA VAL A 153 -12.48 -0.72 -9.09
C VAL A 153 -13.34 -1.94 -8.79
N ASN A 154 -14.64 -1.74 -8.75
CA ASN A 154 -15.62 -2.82 -8.67
C ASN A 154 -15.90 -3.34 -10.09
N ARG A 155 -16.29 -4.62 -10.22
CA ARG A 155 -16.57 -5.21 -11.52
C ARG A 155 -17.63 -4.45 -12.31
N ASP A 156 -18.72 -4.08 -11.64
CA ASP A 156 -19.93 -3.55 -12.30
C ASP A 156 -20.24 -2.08 -11.93
N SER A 157 -19.35 -1.42 -11.20
CA SER A 157 -19.50 0.00 -10.87
C SER A 157 -18.16 0.71 -10.70
N LEU A 158 -18.10 1.98 -11.09
CA LEU A 158 -16.96 2.85 -10.84
C LEU A 158 -17.23 3.62 -9.54
N PRO A 159 -16.48 3.36 -8.45
CA PRO A 159 -16.66 4.06 -7.18
C PRO A 159 -16.49 5.57 -7.32
N SER A 160 -17.31 6.36 -6.63
CA SER A 160 -17.28 7.83 -6.71
C SER A 160 -15.89 8.42 -6.37
N VAL A 161 -15.18 7.82 -5.41
CA VAL A 161 -13.82 8.24 -5.04
C VAL A 161 -12.81 8.06 -6.19
N ILE A 162 -13.03 7.09 -7.07
CA ILE A 162 -12.20 6.88 -8.25
C ILE A 162 -12.49 7.97 -9.31
N LYS A 163 -13.77 8.31 -9.52
CA LYS A 163 -14.17 9.43 -10.39
C LYS A 163 -13.54 10.73 -9.92
N GLU A 164 -13.70 11.04 -8.64
CA GLU A 164 -13.11 12.23 -8.04
C GLU A 164 -11.57 12.28 -8.20
N TYR A 165 -10.89 11.12 -8.07
CA TYR A 165 -9.46 11.04 -8.32
C TYR A 165 -9.13 11.33 -9.79
N ASN A 166 -9.89 10.78 -10.74
CA ASN A 166 -9.69 11.00 -12.16
C ASN A 166 -9.86 12.48 -12.53
N GLU A 167 -10.96 13.10 -12.11
CA GLU A 167 -11.27 14.52 -12.35
C GLU A 167 -10.17 15.46 -11.84
N ASN A 168 -9.54 15.11 -10.71
CA ASN A 168 -8.47 15.90 -10.08
C ASN A 168 -7.06 15.52 -10.57
N SER A 169 -6.95 14.63 -11.56
CA SER A 169 -5.68 14.11 -12.05
C SER A 169 -5.49 14.45 -13.53
N ASN A 170 -4.23 14.64 -13.95
CA ASN A 170 -3.92 14.88 -15.37
C ASN A 170 -3.61 13.55 -16.08
N ILE A 171 -4.59 12.65 -16.14
CA ILE A 171 -4.45 11.33 -16.75
C ILE A 171 -4.45 11.47 -18.29
N ARG A 172 -3.46 10.86 -18.93
CA ARG A 172 -3.32 10.81 -20.40
C ARG A 172 -3.29 9.37 -20.94
N LYS A 173 -3.01 8.42 -20.06
CA LYS A 173 -2.93 7.02 -20.41
C LYS A 173 -3.58 6.16 -19.33
N ILE A 174 -4.54 5.39 -19.77
CA ILE A 174 -5.26 4.41 -18.96
C ILE A 174 -4.77 3.02 -19.34
N VAL A 175 -4.54 2.18 -18.34
CA VAL A 175 -4.25 0.77 -18.50
C VAL A 175 -5.20 0.00 -17.61
N VAL A 176 -5.97 -0.90 -18.17
CA VAL A 176 -6.87 -1.79 -17.44
C VAL A 176 -6.27 -3.20 -17.47
N ILE A 177 -6.15 -3.81 -16.30
CA ILE A 177 -5.65 -5.17 -16.14
C ILE A 177 -6.77 -6.05 -15.59
N GLY A 178 -7.18 -7.01 -16.39
CA GLY A 178 -8.31 -7.90 -16.19
C GLY A 178 -9.18 -7.96 -17.45
N GLY A 179 -9.87 -9.07 -17.63
CA GLY A 179 -10.86 -9.22 -18.68
C GLY A 179 -12.25 -8.76 -18.24
N VAL A 180 -13.26 -8.90 -19.10
CA VAL A 180 -14.65 -8.49 -18.87
C VAL A 180 -15.32 -9.14 -17.65
N ASN A 181 -14.78 -10.28 -17.19
CA ASN A 181 -15.21 -10.94 -15.95
C ASN A 181 -14.68 -10.26 -14.69
N ALA A 182 -13.60 -9.47 -14.80
CA ALA A 182 -12.98 -8.74 -13.70
C ALA A 182 -13.44 -7.27 -13.68
N ILE A 183 -13.57 -6.66 -14.84
CA ILE A 183 -14.05 -5.28 -15.04
C ILE A 183 -14.97 -5.32 -16.27
N SER A 184 -16.26 -5.04 -16.09
CA SER A 184 -17.23 -5.09 -17.18
C SER A 184 -16.97 -3.99 -18.23
N ASP A 185 -17.45 -4.21 -19.46
CA ASP A 185 -17.37 -3.22 -20.53
C ASP A 185 -18.01 -1.89 -20.11
N TYR A 186 -19.09 -1.95 -19.33
CA TYR A 186 -19.74 -0.77 -18.78
C TYR A 186 -18.80 0.06 -17.90
N VAL A 187 -18.06 -0.59 -16.98
CA VAL A 187 -17.09 0.11 -16.11
C VAL A 187 -15.88 0.59 -16.91
N PHE A 188 -15.46 -0.18 -17.91
CA PHE A 188 -14.39 0.23 -18.83
C PHE A 188 -14.79 1.51 -19.60
N ASP A 189 -15.99 1.59 -20.11
CA ASP A 189 -16.51 2.79 -20.79
C ASP A 189 -16.61 3.99 -19.85
N LEU A 190 -17.00 3.78 -18.59
CA LEU A 190 -17.00 4.85 -17.58
C LEU A 190 -15.57 5.38 -17.32
N ILE A 191 -14.57 4.51 -17.23
CA ILE A 191 -13.18 4.91 -17.02
C ILE A 191 -12.62 5.72 -18.20
N LEU A 192 -13.07 5.40 -19.44
CA LEU A 192 -12.60 6.10 -20.64
C LEU A 192 -13.25 7.48 -20.84
N ASN A 193 -14.45 7.68 -20.32
CA ASN A 193 -15.24 8.89 -20.53
C ASN A 193 -15.25 9.84 -19.32
N ASP A 194 -14.55 9.49 -18.27
CA ASP A 194 -14.34 10.27 -17.04
C ASP A 194 -13.07 11.13 -17.16
#